data_62e085043ad3b63de16048afca5fbc6c
#
_entry.id   62e085043ad3b63de16048afca5fbc6c
#
_cell.length_a   1.000
_cell.length_b   1.000
_cell.length_c   1.000
_cell.angle_alpha   90.00
_cell.angle_beta   90.00
_cell.angle_gamma   90.00
#
_symmetry.space_group_name_H-M   'P 1'
#
loop_
_entity.id
_entity.type
_entity.pdbx_description
1 polymer ?
#
loop_
_entity_poly.entity_id
_entity_poly.type
_entity_poly.pdbx_seq_one_letter_code
_entity_poly.pdbx_strand_id
1 'polypeptide(L)'
;GSKWTLKLENGTSTAQAMSTSTPVVYNGRAYIGVRGTAQFSEYGGHSLTVVDLASHTIAYRVQTQGYPQTSGILTTAYEKTTGYVYVYFVDNYTPGKLRVLQDKAGQTRADYVTEESGVDTPYVLFTPSGKDAQYAICSPVVDSYGVMYFKNDSAKLMAFGPSVTLEITRQPDKTQYRAGEVFDPAGMQVDLVYANGLRRDVTKYVQWSEDPLTEEDAAIDIRFPYVRYHDQDSEESGRLTNVKTQTPTASVRLTVEPGTVENGRIGMLTWAYDIKTGSLTISGEFENGQKLAVAYYDQNGRMGQV
;
A
#
# COMPACT_ATOMS: atom_id res chain seq x y z
N GLY A 1 18.01 -8.23 -43.58
CA GLY A 1 18.48 -7.92 -42.23
C GLY A 1 19.34 -9.06 -41.72
N SER A 2 20.35 -8.75 -40.92
CA SER A 2 21.16 -9.72 -40.22
C SER A 2 20.36 -10.35 -39.07
N LYS A 3 20.55 -11.64 -38.84
CA LYS A 3 20.04 -12.35 -37.68
C LYS A 3 21.18 -13.07 -36.97
N TRP A 4 21.04 -13.22 -35.69
CA TRP A 4 21.90 -14.06 -34.86
C TRP A 4 21.05 -14.89 -33.92
N THR A 5 21.63 -15.94 -33.37
CA THR A 5 20.98 -16.78 -32.36
C THR A 5 21.95 -17.03 -31.23
N LEU A 6 21.43 -17.03 -29.98
CA LEU A 6 22.19 -17.31 -28.79
C LEU A 6 21.48 -18.42 -28.02
N LYS A 7 22.22 -19.45 -27.63
CA LYS A 7 21.73 -20.50 -26.75
C LYS A 7 21.71 -20.00 -25.29
N LEU A 8 20.52 -19.95 -24.73
CA LEU A 8 20.31 -19.42 -23.38
C LEU A 8 20.47 -20.49 -22.29
N GLU A 9 20.37 -21.76 -22.64
CA GLU A 9 20.45 -22.85 -21.65
C GLU A 9 21.82 -22.94 -20.98
N ASN A 10 21.81 -23.44 -19.73
CA ASN A 10 23.00 -23.69 -18.95
C ASN A 10 23.20 -25.20 -18.85
N GLY A 11 24.16 -25.77 -19.62
CA GLY A 11 24.52 -27.16 -19.50
C GLY A 11 24.54 -27.95 -20.80
N THR A 12 24.89 -29.22 -20.69
CA THR A 12 25.12 -30.16 -21.80
C THR A 12 23.88 -30.96 -22.21
N SER A 13 22.81 -30.89 -21.41
CA SER A 13 21.56 -31.61 -21.67
C SER A 13 20.69 -30.85 -22.67
N THR A 14 20.32 -31.52 -23.76
CA THR A 14 19.35 -31.01 -24.74
C THR A 14 17.91 -31.10 -24.23
N ALA A 15 17.70 -31.73 -23.10
CA ALA A 15 16.37 -31.96 -22.57
C ALA A 15 15.88 -30.72 -21.79
N GLN A 16 15.02 -29.94 -22.46
CA GLN A 16 13.99 -29.14 -21.82
C GLN A 16 14.37 -27.81 -21.15
N ALA A 17 15.57 -27.26 -21.33
CA ALA A 17 15.76 -25.86 -21.02
C ALA A 17 14.90 -25.00 -21.95
N MET A 18 14.15 -24.07 -21.41
CA MET A 18 13.24 -23.20 -22.19
C MET A 18 13.20 -21.79 -21.59
N SER A 19 12.72 -20.87 -22.37
CA SER A 19 12.34 -19.54 -21.92
C SER A 19 11.00 -19.19 -22.53
N THR A 20 10.06 -18.80 -21.67
CA THR A 20 8.74 -18.30 -22.06
C THR A 20 8.54 -16.85 -21.64
N SER A 21 9.52 -16.28 -20.89
CA SER A 21 9.47 -14.88 -20.50
C SER A 21 9.74 -13.96 -21.68
N THR A 22 9.01 -12.84 -21.76
CA THR A 22 9.35 -11.79 -22.74
C THR A 22 10.63 -11.10 -22.31
N PRO A 23 11.64 -10.97 -23.18
CA PRO A 23 12.85 -10.23 -22.85
C PRO A 23 12.56 -8.77 -22.51
N VAL A 24 13.20 -8.27 -21.46
CA VAL A 24 13.27 -6.83 -21.20
C VAL A 24 14.61 -6.33 -21.73
N VAL A 25 14.60 -5.25 -22.48
CA VAL A 25 15.82 -4.74 -23.14
C VAL A 25 16.05 -3.28 -22.74
N TYR A 26 17.27 -3.00 -22.32
CA TYR A 26 17.69 -1.64 -22.02
C TYR A 26 19.22 -1.49 -22.19
N ASN A 27 19.65 -0.40 -22.78
CA ASN A 27 21.05 0.03 -22.91
C ASN A 27 22.00 -1.11 -23.35
N GLY A 28 21.66 -1.82 -24.42
CA GLY A 28 22.47 -2.90 -24.97
C GLY A 28 22.44 -4.21 -24.19
N ARG A 29 21.58 -4.35 -23.19
CA ARG A 29 21.41 -5.56 -22.39
C ARG A 29 19.99 -6.10 -22.50
N ALA A 30 19.86 -7.43 -22.49
CA ALA A 30 18.57 -8.11 -22.41
C ALA A 30 18.52 -9.00 -21.17
N TYR A 31 17.39 -8.95 -20.47
CA TYR A 31 17.13 -9.70 -19.24
C TYR A 31 16.05 -10.75 -19.52
N ILE A 32 16.37 -12.01 -19.34
CA ILE A 32 15.55 -13.13 -19.81
C ILE A 32 15.47 -14.19 -18.71
N GLY A 33 14.27 -14.59 -18.35
CA GLY A 33 14.05 -15.75 -17.49
C GLY A 33 14.29 -17.04 -18.23
N VAL A 34 15.12 -17.92 -17.69
CA VAL A 34 15.47 -19.22 -18.29
C VAL A 34 15.18 -20.34 -17.31
N ARG A 35 14.44 -21.34 -17.78
CA ARG A 35 14.21 -22.58 -17.05
C ARG A 35 15.45 -23.48 -17.19
N GLY A 36 15.91 -24.02 -16.08
CA GLY A 36 16.91 -25.09 -16.10
C GLY A 36 16.31 -26.45 -16.53
N THR A 37 17.13 -27.48 -16.50
CA THR A 37 16.78 -28.85 -16.90
C THR A 37 15.88 -29.57 -15.91
N ALA A 38 15.95 -29.21 -14.64
CA ALA A 38 15.17 -29.82 -13.57
C ALA A 38 13.92 -28.99 -13.23
N GLN A 39 12.86 -29.18 -14.00
CA GLN A 39 11.67 -28.31 -14.04
C GLN A 39 11.03 -27.96 -12.69
N PHE A 40 10.97 -28.92 -11.79
CA PHE A 40 10.29 -28.73 -10.49
C PHE A 40 11.25 -28.83 -9.31
N SER A 41 12.56 -28.89 -9.57
CA SER A 41 13.57 -28.89 -8.52
C SER A 41 13.92 -27.46 -8.18
N GLU A 42 13.94 -27.19 -6.90
CA GLU A 42 14.48 -25.96 -6.36
C GLU A 42 15.92 -25.75 -6.85
N TYR A 43 16.23 -24.56 -7.32
CA TYR A 43 17.52 -24.23 -7.93
C TYR A 43 17.95 -25.16 -9.09
N GLY A 44 17.03 -25.78 -9.78
CA GLY A 44 17.29 -26.74 -10.86
C GLY A 44 17.92 -26.16 -12.14
N GLY A 45 18.80 -25.18 -12.02
CA GLY A 45 19.40 -24.44 -13.13
C GLY A 45 18.57 -23.28 -13.65
N HIS A 46 17.51 -22.91 -12.95
CA HIS A 46 16.71 -21.73 -13.25
C HIS A 46 17.53 -20.46 -13.05
N SER A 47 17.37 -19.49 -13.92
CA SER A 47 18.14 -18.24 -13.82
C SER A 47 17.41 -17.05 -14.44
N LEU A 48 17.70 -15.87 -13.92
CA LEU A 48 17.61 -14.65 -14.73
C LEU A 48 18.94 -14.48 -15.46
N THR A 49 18.88 -14.52 -16.80
CA THR A 49 20.05 -14.45 -17.67
C THR A 49 20.17 -13.06 -18.25
N VAL A 50 21.34 -12.47 -18.16
CA VAL A 50 21.68 -11.16 -18.73
C VAL A 50 22.53 -11.37 -19.97
N VAL A 51 22.06 -10.86 -21.11
CA VAL A 51 22.72 -10.98 -22.41
C VAL A 51 23.28 -9.61 -22.79
N ASP A 52 24.53 -9.59 -23.21
CA ASP A 52 25.13 -8.42 -23.88
C ASP A 52 24.79 -8.47 -25.37
N LEU A 53 24.04 -7.49 -25.83
CA LEU A 53 23.53 -7.45 -27.19
C LEU A 53 24.58 -6.96 -28.21
N ALA A 54 25.64 -6.30 -27.76
CA ALA A 54 26.71 -5.86 -28.69
C ALA A 54 27.66 -7.00 -29.01
N SER A 55 28.00 -7.82 -28.05
CA SER A 55 28.88 -9.01 -28.23
C SER A 55 28.10 -10.26 -28.63
N HIS A 56 26.77 -10.27 -28.53
CA HIS A 56 25.89 -11.44 -28.71
C HIS A 56 26.26 -12.60 -27.77
N THR A 57 26.62 -12.29 -26.52
CA THR A 57 27.04 -13.27 -25.51
C THR A 57 26.22 -13.13 -24.21
N ILE A 58 26.24 -14.16 -23.40
CA ILE A 58 25.73 -14.10 -22.05
C ILE A 58 26.73 -13.33 -21.19
N ALA A 59 26.33 -12.19 -20.65
CA ALA A 59 27.15 -11.43 -19.73
C ALA A 59 27.28 -12.16 -18.40
N TYR A 60 26.17 -12.62 -17.84
CA TYR A 60 26.13 -13.49 -16.65
C TYR A 60 24.73 -14.09 -16.46
N ARG A 61 24.66 -15.04 -15.54
CA ARG A 61 23.41 -15.62 -15.01
C ARG A 61 23.40 -15.46 -13.50
N VAL A 62 22.22 -15.20 -12.96
CA VAL A 62 21.99 -15.30 -11.53
C VAL A 62 20.92 -16.35 -11.29
N GLN A 63 21.24 -17.33 -10.45
CA GLN A 63 20.36 -18.46 -10.18
C GLN A 63 19.11 -18.02 -9.43
N THR A 64 17.98 -18.66 -9.69
CA THR A 64 16.70 -18.43 -9.01
C THR A 64 16.18 -19.73 -8.42
N GLN A 65 15.39 -19.64 -7.36
CA GLN A 65 14.80 -20.82 -6.74
C GLN A 65 13.87 -21.54 -7.71
N GLY A 66 12.95 -20.80 -8.34
CA GLY A 66 12.05 -21.29 -9.35
C GLY A 66 12.33 -20.69 -10.72
N TYR A 67 11.63 -21.18 -11.73
CA TYR A 67 11.74 -20.68 -13.08
C TYR A 67 11.19 -19.22 -13.17
N PRO A 68 11.98 -18.21 -13.54
CA PRO A 68 11.48 -16.87 -13.78
C PRO A 68 10.73 -16.81 -15.12
N GLN A 69 9.52 -17.34 -15.13
CA GLN A 69 8.67 -17.50 -16.30
C GLN A 69 8.01 -16.20 -16.71
N THR A 70 7.94 -15.25 -15.79
CA THR A 70 7.29 -13.97 -15.99
C THR A 70 8.19 -13.00 -16.73
N SER A 71 7.61 -12.05 -17.44
CA SER A 71 8.34 -10.89 -17.96
C SER A 71 8.66 -9.93 -16.82
N GLY A 72 9.89 -9.44 -16.78
CA GLY A 72 10.30 -8.46 -15.78
C GLY A 72 9.80 -7.05 -16.13
N ILE A 73 9.90 -6.15 -15.14
CA ILE A 73 9.77 -4.71 -15.32
C ILE A 73 11.13 -4.08 -15.04
N LEU A 74 11.57 -3.18 -15.90
CA LEU A 74 12.80 -2.42 -15.69
C LEU A 74 12.47 -0.97 -15.32
N THR A 75 13.17 -0.45 -14.33
CA THR A 75 13.15 0.98 -13.99
C THR A 75 14.53 1.61 -14.13
N THR A 76 14.56 2.81 -14.68
CA THR A 76 15.75 3.69 -14.78
C THR A 76 15.70 4.85 -13.79
N ALA A 77 14.69 4.87 -12.90
CA ALA A 77 14.44 5.99 -12.00
C ALA A 77 15.67 6.36 -11.12
N TYR A 78 16.46 5.36 -10.79
CA TYR A 78 17.65 5.51 -9.93
C TYR A 78 18.98 5.53 -10.71
N GLU A 79 18.95 5.36 -12.04
CA GLU A 79 20.18 5.22 -12.84
C GLU A 79 21.11 6.44 -12.72
N LYS A 80 20.52 7.65 -12.74
CA LYS A 80 21.31 8.90 -12.63
C LYS A 80 22.00 9.06 -11.27
N THR A 81 21.43 8.53 -10.22
CA THR A 81 21.93 8.68 -8.84
C THR A 81 22.82 7.54 -8.41
N THR A 82 22.52 6.32 -8.86
CA THR A 82 23.21 5.10 -8.42
C THR A 82 24.09 4.47 -9.50
N GLY A 83 23.87 4.81 -10.76
CA GLY A 83 24.50 4.15 -11.92
C GLY A 83 23.87 2.82 -12.28
N TYR A 84 22.79 2.39 -11.61
CA TYR A 84 22.14 1.10 -11.79
C TYR A 84 20.73 1.23 -12.31
N VAL A 85 20.31 0.24 -13.09
CA VAL A 85 18.91 -0.07 -13.38
C VAL A 85 18.46 -1.25 -12.53
N TYR A 86 17.15 -1.37 -12.33
CA TYR A 86 16.56 -2.43 -11.51
C TYR A 86 15.51 -3.18 -12.33
N VAL A 87 15.62 -4.51 -12.33
CA VAL A 87 14.68 -5.41 -13.03
C VAL A 87 13.93 -6.20 -11.98
N TYR A 88 12.62 -5.97 -11.89
CA TYR A 88 11.72 -6.67 -10.98
C TYR A 88 11.04 -7.81 -11.72
N PHE A 89 10.93 -8.96 -11.09
CA PHE A 89 10.30 -10.14 -11.63
C PHE A 89 9.83 -11.09 -10.53
N VAL A 90 9.06 -12.09 -10.92
CA VAL A 90 8.58 -13.13 -9.99
C VAL A 90 9.09 -14.47 -10.48
N ASP A 91 9.55 -15.32 -9.57
CA ASP A 91 9.91 -16.69 -9.89
C ASP A 91 8.73 -17.66 -9.68
N ASN A 92 8.59 -18.63 -10.58
CA ASN A 92 7.55 -19.65 -10.50
C ASN A 92 7.99 -20.80 -9.58
N TYR A 93 7.70 -20.62 -8.30
CA TYR A 93 7.90 -21.59 -7.25
C TYR A 93 6.80 -21.46 -6.20
N THR A 94 6.80 -22.27 -5.17
CA THR A 94 5.87 -22.13 -4.03
C THR A 94 6.71 -21.90 -2.76
N PRO A 95 6.70 -20.69 -2.20
CA PRO A 95 6.06 -19.46 -2.68
C PRO A 95 6.81 -18.78 -3.84
N GLY A 96 6.07 -18.27 -4.82
CA GLY A 96 6.64 -17.39 -5.86
C GLY A 96 7.04 -16.06 -5.23
N LYS A 97 8.33 -15.71 -5.33
CA LYS A 97 8.91 -14.53 -4.68
C LYS A 97 9.00 -13.36 -5.65
N LEU A 98 8.70 -12.17 -5.15
CA LEU A 98 9.02 -10.93 -5.87
C LEU A 98 10.50 -10.63 -5.66
N ARG A 99 11.24 -10.53 -6.76
CA ARG A 99 12.69 -10.32 -6.77
C ARG A 99 13.09 -9.08 -7.53
N VAL A 100 14.30 -8.60 -7.25
CA VAL A 100 14.92 -7.53 -8.02
C VAL A 100 16.36 -7.88 -8.38
N LEU A 101 16.72 -7.65 -9.64
CA LEU A 101 18.09 -7.63 -10.10
C LEU A 101 18.54 -6.18 -10.26
N GLN A 102 19.69 -5.85 -9.65
CA GLN A 102 20.40 -4.59 -9.86
C GLN A 102 21.47 -4.82 -10.92
N ASP A 103 21.48 -4.02 -11.99
CA ASP A 103 22.44 -4.17 -13.09
C ASP A 103 22.92 -2.84 -13.64
N LYS A 104 24.11 -2.84 -14.24
CA LYS A 104 24.71 -1.71 -14.96
C LYS A 104 25.54 -2.18 -16.14
N ALA A 105 25.87 -1.26 -17.03
CA ALA A 105 26.74 -1.55 -18.16
C ALA A 105 28.09 -2.14 -17.69
N GLY A 106 28.56 -3.19 -18.35
CA GLY A 106 29.82 -3.86 -18.04
C GLY A 106 29.78 -4.80 -16.82
N GLN A 107 28.67 -4.92 -16.13
CA GLN A 107 28.54 -5.85 -14.99
C GLN A 107 28.58 -7.31 -15.49
N THR A 108 29.33 -8.15 -14.77
CA THR A 108 29.58 -9.56 -15.13
C THR A 108 29.07 -10.57 -14.08
N ARG A 109 28.46 -10.07 -13.01
CA ARG A 109 27.81 -10.85 -11.95
C ARG A 109 26.76 -10.02 -11.25
N ALA A 110 25.80 -10.64 -10.54
CA ALA A 110 24.92 -9.95 -9.64
C ALA A 110 25.66 -9.49 -8.39
N ASP A 111 25.50 -8.24 -7.99
CA ASP A 111 26.11 -7.65 -6.79
C ASP A 111 25.12 -7.52 -5.62
N TYR A 112 23.83 -7.37 -5.94
CA TYR A 112 22.75 -7.21 -4.97
C TYR A 112 21.95 -8.50 -4.92
N VAL A 113 22.23 -9.33 -3.92
CA VAL A 113 21.75 -10.72 -3.84
C VAL A 113 21.16 -11.02 -2.46
N THR A 114 20.32 -12.05 -2.41
CA THR A 114 19.95 -12.76 -1.18
C THR A 114 20.56 -14.16 -1.26
N GLU A 115 21.25 -14.59 -0.22
CA GLU A 115 21.67 -15.98 -0.11
C GLU A 115 20.48 -16.85 0.31
N GLU A 116 20.19 -17.85 -0.49
CA GLU A 116 19.14 -18.83 -0.20
C GLU A 116 19.71 -20.24 -0.38
N SER A 117 19.72 -21.04 0.68
CA SER A 117 20.25 -22.41 0.66
C SER A 117 21.68 -22.51 0.12
N GLY A 118 22.53 -21.53 0.44
CA GLY A 118 23.92 -21.47 -0.05
C GLY A 118 24.07 -20.99 -1.49
N VAL A 119 23.03 -20.43 -2.08
CA VAL A 119 23.01 -19.93 -3.45
C VAL A 119 22.68 -18.44 -3.46
N ASP A 120 23.53 -17.64 -4.13
CA ASP A 120 23.25 -16.24 -4.40
C ASP A 120 22.14 -16.11 -5.44
N THR A 121 21.00 -15.56 -5.04
CA THR A 121 19.84 -15.29 -5.90
C THR A 121 19.63 -13.79 -6.06
N PRO A 122 18.89 -13.33 -7.07
CA PRO A 122 18.46 -11.93 -7.12
C PRO A 122 17.74 -11.57 -5.83
N TYR A 123 17.96 -10.34 -5.36
CA TYR A 123 17.45 -9.91 -4.05
C TYR A 123 15.95 -10.15 -3.90
N VAL A 124 15.55 -10.73 -2.79
CA VAL A 124 14.15 -11.02 -2.46
C VAL A 124 13.53 -9.80 -1.81
N LEU A 125 12.61 -9.16 -2.53
CA LEU A 125 11.83 -8.04 -2.00
C LEU A 125 10.69 -8.52 -1.13
N PHE A 126 10.03 -9.61 -1.53
CA PHE A 126 8.87 -10.12 -0.82
C PHE A 126 8.66 -11.61 -1.05
N THR A 127 8.31 -12.29 0.03
CA THR A 127 7.93 -13.71 0.02
C THR A 127 6.50 -13.83 0.56
N PRO A 128 5.52 -14.23 -0.27
CA PRO A 128 4.17 -14.51 0.21
C PRO A 128 4.19 -15.63 1.26
N SER A 129 3.32 -15.54 2.28
CA SER A 129 3.27 -16.49 3.38
C SER A 129 1.86 -17.04 3.64
N GLY A 130 1.75 -18.10 4.42
CA GLY A 130 0.49 -18.73 4.78
C GLY A 130 -0.30 -19.17 3.55
N LYS A 131 -1.57 -18.78 3.44
CA LYS A 131 -2.45 -19.11 2.29
C LYS A 131 -2.04 -18.41 1.00
N ASP A 132 -1.24 -17.36 1.10
CA ASP A 132 -0.77 -16.59 -0.05
C ASP A 132 0.54 -17.14 -0.64
N ALA A 133 1.16 -18.12 0.00
CA ALA A 133 2.35 -18.83 -0.45
C ALA A 133 2.01 -19.78 -1.61
N GLN A 134 1.79 -19.24 -2.81
CA GLN A 134 1.38 -19.97 -3.99
C GLN A 134 2.32 -19.71 -5.18
N TYR A 135 2.17 -20.48 -6.26
CA TYR A 135 2.87 -20.27 -7.52
C TYR A 135 2.57 -18.90 -8.13
N ALA A 136 3.56 -18.29 -8.76
CA ALA A 136 3.42 -17.02 -9.44
C ALA A 136 3.94 -17.09 -10.87
N ILE A 137 3.04 -16.95 -11.84
CA ILE A 137 3.33 -16.96 -13.29
C ILE A 137 2.90 -15.67 -13.99
N CYS A 138 2.46 -14.65 -13.25
CA CYS A 138 2.08 -13.38 -13.83
C CYS A 138 3.23 -12.38 -13.78
N SER A 139 3.37 -11.59 -14.83
CA SER A 139 4.29 -10.46 -14.85
C SER A 139 3.79 -9.37 -13.91
N PRO A 140 4.66 -8.76 -13.10
CA PRO A 140 4.29 -7.59 -12.35
C PRO A 140 3.97 -6.42 -13.28
N VAL A 141 3.21 -5.44 -12.78
CA VAL A 141 2.94 -4.15 -13.45
C VAL A 141 3.13 -3.01 -12.46
N VAL A 142 3.44 -1.83 -12.97
CA VAL A 142 3.69 -0.63 -12.13
C VAL A 142 2.76 0.48 -12.56
N ASP A 143 2.17 1.18 -11.59
CA ASP A 143 1.39 2.38 -11.84
C ASP A 143 2.26 3.65 -11.90
N SER A 144 1.63 4.78 -12.19
CA SER A 144 2.31 6.08 -12.30
C SER A 144 2.87 6.61 -10.96
N TYR A 145 2.51 6.01 -9.84
CA TYR A 145 3.01 6.36 -8.51
C TYR A 145 4.19 5.48 -8.07
N GLY A 146 4.57 4.49 -8.89
CA GLY A 146 5.64 3.55 -8.59
C GLY A 146 5.18 2.38 -7.72
N VAL A 147 3.88 2.17 -7.59
CA VAL A 147 3.33 0.99 -6.92
C VAL A 147 3.32 -0.17 -7.89
N MET A 148 3.98 -1.25 -7.52
CA MET A 148 4.05 -2.49 -8.27
C MET A 148 2.93 -3.44 -7.82
N TYR A 149 2.25 -4.02 -8.78
CA TYR A 149 1.19 -5.00 -8.56
C TYR A 149 1.57 -6.33 -9.16
N PHE A 150 1.36 -7.41 -8.42
CA PHE A 150 1.47 -8.76 -8.93
C PHE A 150 0.44 -9.66 -8.25
N LYS A 151 0.19 -10.81 -8.83
CA LYS A 151 -0.69 -11.83 -8.29
C LYS A 151 -0.05 -13.21 -8.37
N ASN A 152 -0.58 -14.14 -7.62
CA ASN A 152 -0.25 -15.55 -7.70
C ASN A 152 -1.54 -16.41 -7.63
N ASP A 153 -1.40 -17.73 -7.51
CA ASP A 153 -2.53 -18.67 -7.49
C ASP A 153 -3.38 -18.59 -6.21
N SER A 154 -3.04 -17.72 -5.25
CA SER A 154 -3.92 -17.41 -4.10
C SER A 154 -5.15 -16.59 -4.47
N ALA A 155 -5.26 -16.17 -5.74
CA ALA A 155 -6.29 -15.26 -6.25
C ALA A 155 -6.29 -13.86 -5.60
N LYS A 156 -5.19 -13.47 -4.94
CA LYS A 156 -5.03 -12.13 -4.38
C LYS A 156 -4.17 -11.26 -5.27
N LEU A 157 -4.55 -9.99 -5.40
CA LEU A 157 -3.70 -8.94 -5.95
C LEU A 157 -2.87 -8.36 -4.81
N MET A 158 -1.57 -8.41 -4.95
CA MET A 158 -0.60 -7.86 -4.00
C MET A 158 0.01 -6.59 -4.56
N ALA A 159 0.17 -5.57 -3.72
CA ALA A 159 0.73 -4.28 -4.08
C ALA A 159 1.99 -3.99 -3.28
N PHE A 160 3.03 -3.52 -3.96
CA PHE A 160 4.31 -3.11 -3.39
C PHE A 160 4.63 -1.69 -3.86
N GLY A 161 4.86 -0.79 -2.93
CA GLY A 161 5.16 0.58 -3.30
C GLY A 161 6.05 1.27 -2.27
N PRO A 162 6.50 2.48 -2.57
CA PRO A 162 7.19 3.31 -1.60
C PRO A 162 6.26 3.58 -0.41
N SER A 163 6.85 3.75 0.77
CA SER A 163 6.08 4.17 1.95
C SER A 163 5.32 5.47 1.66
N VAL A 164 4.17 5.64 2.29
CA VAL A 164 3.34 6.83 2.13
C VAL A 164 3.03 7.47 3.47
N THR A 165 2.83 8.78 3.45
CA THR A 165 2.27 9.56 4.55
C THR A 165 1.01 10.26 4.07
N LEU A 166 0.14 10.66 4.99
CA LEU A 166 -1.02 11.47 4.70
C LEU A 166 -0.70 12.92 5.06
N GLU A 167 -1.00 13.85 4.16
CA GLU A 167 -0.77 15.28 4.36
C GLU A 167 -2.05 16.06 4.07
N ILE A 168 -2.43 16.92 5.00
CA ILE A 168 -3.52 17.88 4.81
C ILE A 168 -2.92 19.09 4.11
N THR A 169 -3.20 19.21 2.80
CA THR A 169 -2.66 20.27 1.93
C THR A 169 -3.47 21.56 2.03
N ARG A 170 -4.74 21.43 2.41
CA ARG A 170 -5.61 22.55 2.76
C ARG A 170 -6.44 22.19 3.98
N GLN A 171 -6.43 23.07 4.97
CA GLN A 171 -7.26 22.93 6.16
C GLN A 171 -8.75 23.05 5.82
N PRO A 172 -9.66 22.44 6.59
CA PRO A 172 -11.08 22.67 6.46
C PRO A 172 -11.42 24.14 6.72
N ASP A 173 -12.50 24.58 6.14
CA ASP A 173 -12.96 25.97 6.28
C ASP A 173 -13.39 26.30 7.73
N LYS A 174 -13.78 25.27 8.50
CA LYS A 174 -14.14 25.38 9.91
C LYS A 174 -13.18 24.58 10.80
N THR A 175 -12.58 25.23 11.79
CA THR A 175 -11.71 24.60 12.81
C THR A 175 -12.10 24.98 14.25
N GLN A 176 -13.12 25.84 14.40
CA GLN A 176 -13.68 26.24 15.70
C GLN A 176 -15.07 25.65 15.83
N TYR A 177 -15.28 24.93 16.89
CA TYR A 177 -16.52 24.19 17.17
C TYR A 177 -17.01 24.47 18.59
N ARG A 178 -18.25 24.09 18.85
CA ARG A 178 -18.78 23.94 20.21
C ARG A 178 -18.95 22.47 20.52
N ALA A 179 -18.83 22.12 21.79
CA ALA A 179 -19.11 20.76 22.24
C ALA A 179 -20.51 20.32 21.79
N GLY A 180 -20.60 19.12 21.22
CA GLY A 180 -21.81 18.57 20.61
C GLY A 180 -21.94 18.77 19.09
N GLU A 181 -21.12 19.61 18.47
CA GLU A 181 -21.06 19.71 17.01
C GLU A 181 -20.25 18.57 16.43
N VAL A 182 -20.48 18.24 15.15
CA VAL A 182 -19.73 17.24 14.38
C VAL A 182 -18.70 17.95 13.50
N PHE A 183 -17.59 17.30 13.26
CA PHE A 183 -16.55 17.82 12.37
C PHE A 183 -17.08 18.00 10.95
N ASP A 184 -16.81 19.17 10.36
CA ASP A 184 -17.15 19.51 8.97
C ASP A 184 -15.86 19.55 8.12
N PRO A 185 -15.65 18.63 7.17
CA PRO A 185 -14.47 18.58 6.31
C PRO A 185 -14.53 19.59 5.15
N ALA A 186 -15.56 20.42 5.04
CA ALA A 186 -15.71 21.36 3.90
C ALA A 186 -14.43 22.16 3.68
N GLY A 187 -14.01 22.24 2.42
CA GLY A 187 -12.79 22.92 2.01
C GLY A 187 -11.49 22.18 2.26
N MET A 188 -11.48 21.08 3.04
CA MET A 188 -10.27 20.30 3.30
C MET A 188 -9.74 19.62 2.03
N GLN A 189 -8.43 19.57 1.87
CA GLN A 189 -7.75 18.78 0.84
C GLN A 189 -6.67 17.92 1.46
N VAL A 190 -6.58 16.67 1.00
CA VAL A 190 -5.69 15.66 1.58
C VAL A 190 -4.97 14.90 0.47
N ASP A 191 -3.65 14.86 0.56
CA ASP A 191 -2.80 14.09 -0.34
C ASP A 191 -2.18 12.89 0.36
N LEU A 192 -2.09 11.79 -0.37
CA LEU A 192 -1.18 10.70 -0.08
C LEU A 192 0.18 11.06 -0.69
N VAL A 193 1.21 11.13 0.14
CA VAL A 193 2.57 11.50 -0.26
C VAL A 193 3.44 10.27 -0.23
N TYR A 194 3.96 9.87 -1.39
CA TYR A 194 4.84 8.72 -1.53
C TYR A 194 6.29 9.10 -1.21
N ALA A 195 7.08 8.16 -0.69
CA ALA A 195 8.50 8.40 -0.35
C ALA A 195 9.36 8.84 -1.55
N ASN A 196 8.92 8.58 -2.77
CA ASN A 196 9.54 9.07 -4.01
C ASN A 196 9.16 10.52 -4.37
N GLY A 197 8.38 11.19 -3.52
CA GLY A 197 7.95 12.57 -3.71
C GLY A 197 6.68 12.76 -4.56
N LEU A 198 6.12 11.69 -5.11
CA LEU A 198 4.86 11.76 -5.84
C LEU A 198 3.70 11.97 -4.87
N ARG A 199 2.67 12.67 -5.33
CA ARG A 199 1.49 13.03 -4.53
C ARG A 199 0.21 12.60 -5.28
N ARG A 200 -0.76 12.13 -4.52
CA ARG A 200 -2.08 11.74 -5.03
C ARG A 200 -3.17 12.34 -4.15
N ASP A 201 -4.05 13.12 -4.74
CA ASP A 201 -5.27 13.60 -4.05
C ASP A 201 -6.15 12.40 -3.64
N VAL A 202 -6.39 12.31 -2.35
CA VAL A 202 -7.22 11.26 -1.74
C VAL A 202 -8.37 11.85 -0.90
N THR A 203 -8.63 13.14 -1.02
CA THR A 203 -9.62 13.89 -0.24
C THR A 203 -10.96 13.16 -0.11
N LYS A 204 -11.47 12.61 -1.19
CA LYS A 204 -12.77 11.90 -1.19
C LYS A 204 -12.75 10.47 -0.64
N TYR A 205 -11.57 9.98 -0.25
CA TYR A 205 -11.39 8.61 0.23
C TYR A 205 -10.97 8.53 1.70
N VAL A 206 -10.66 9.66 2.31
CA VAL A 206 -10.30 9.71 3.73
C VAL A 206 -11.53 9.57 4.62
N GLN A 207 -11.29 9.14 5.84
CA GLN A 207 -12.30 8.94 6.88
C GLN A 207 -11.87 9.64 8.17
N TRP A 208 -12.85 10.02 8.97
CA TRP A 208 -12.69 10.62 10.30
C TRP A 208 -13.82 10.15 11.20
N SER A 209 -13.78 10.50 12.50
CA SER A 209 -14.90 10.23 13.39
C SER A 209 -16.07 11.18 13.09
N GLU A 210 -17.27 10.62 13.03
CA GLU A 210 -18.54 11.36 12.94
C GLU A 210 -19.17 11.58 14.32
N ASP A 211 -18.47 11.22 15.40
CA ASP A 211 -18.94 11.43 16.75
C ASP A 211 -18.99 12.93 17.05
N PRO A 212 -19.93 13.37 17.90
CA PRO A 212 -19.97 14.75 18.38
C PRO A 212 -18.67 15.11 19.12
N LEU A 213 -18.12 16.27 18.82
CA LEU A 213 -16.91 16.80 19.44
C LEU A 213 -17.15 17.15 20.90
N THR A 214 -16.14 16.96 21.73
CA THR A 214 -16.12 17.30 23.15
C THR A 214 -15.11 18.41 23.42
N GLU A 215 -15.20 19.06 24.59
CA GLU A 215 -14.24 20.09 25.02
C GLU A 215 -12.79 19.57 25.12
N GLU A 216 -12.60 18.26 25.18
CA GLU A 216 -11.29 17.61 25.27
C GLU A 216 -10.66 17.38 23.89
N ASP A 217 -11.44 17.54 22.79
CA ASP A 217 -10.98 17.30 21.45
C ASP A 217 -10.17 18.50 20.91
N ALA A 218 -8.85 18.39 20.98
CA ALA A 218 -7.91 19.37 20.42
C ALA A 218 -7.57 19.11 18.94
N ALA A 219 -7.92 17.95 18.42
CA ALA A 219 -7.67 17.54 17.03
C ALA A 219 -8.61 16.40 16.63
N ILE A 220 -8.81 16.24 15.32
CA ILE A 220 -9.47 15.08 14.74
C ILE A 220 -8.53 14.38 13.75
N ASP A 221 -8.49 13.07 13.83
CA ASP A 221 -7.67 12.24 12.96
C ASP A 221 -8.36 11.98 11.62
N ILE A 222 -7.66 12.30 10.56
CA ILE A 222 -8.03 12.00 9.18
C ILE A 222 -7.24 10.76 8.76
N ARG A 223 -7.89 9.71 8.29
CA ARG A 223 -7.30 8.41 7.98
C ARG A 223 -7.54 8.01 6.54
N PHE A 224 -6.54 7.40 5.92
CA PHE A 224 -6.69 6.75 4.62
C PHE A 224 -6.74 5.22 4.77
N PRO A 225 -7.93 4.60 4.93
CA PRO A 225 -8.09 3.21 5.38
C PRO A 225 -7.73 2.18 4.31
N TYR A 226 -7.54 2.59 3.06
CA TYR A 226 -7.30 1.68 1.93
C TYR A 226 -5.84 1.27 1.76
N VAL A 227 -4.91 1.87 2.51
CA VAL A 227 -3.50 1.47 2.54
C VAL A 227 -3.18 0.90 3.90
N ARG A 228 -2.75 -0.35 3.91
CA ARG A 228 -2.21 -1.00 5.10
C ARG A 228 -0.74 -1.25 4.87
N TYR A 229 0.12 -0.63 5.65
CA TYR A 229 1.54 -0.93 5.64
C TYR A 229 1.81 -2.16 6.46
N HIS A 230 2.66 -2.99 5.86
CA HIS A 230 3.34 -4.05 6.57
C HIS A 230 4.78 -3.58 6.77
N ASP A 231 5.09 -3.05 7.93
CA ASP A 231 6.46 -2.72 8.29
C ASP A 231 7.25 -4.01 8.47
N GLN A 232 8.35 -4.15 7.74
CA GLN A 232 9.29 -5.25 7.90
C GLN A 232 10.26 -4.93 9.04
N ASP A 233 9.81 -5.01 10.28
CA ASP A 233 10.69 -4.94 11.44
C ASP A 233 10.95 -6.35 12.02
N SER A 234 11.59 -7.24 11.27
CA SER A 234 12.43 -8.28 11.87
C SER A 234 13.17 -9.09 10.81
N GLU A 235 14.45 -9.14 10.95
CA GLU A 235 15.38 -9.96 10.19
C GLU A 235 15.35 -11.47 10.57
N GLU A 236 14.33 -11.95 11.26
CA GLU A 236 14.24 -13.37 11.54
C GLU A 236 13.75 -14.15 10.32
N SER A 237 14.70 -14.73 9.60
CA SER A 237 14.52 -15.84 8.66
C SER A 237 13.66 -15.57 7.42
N GLY A 238 13.69 -14.39 6.84
CA GLY A 238 12.97 -14.11 5.58
C GLY A 238 11.44 -14.26 5.69
N ARG A 239 10.90 -14.32 6.89
CA ARG A 239 9.47 -14.31 7.19
C ARG A 239 9.06 -12.95 7.69
N LEU A 240 8.01 -12.39 7.10
CA LEU A 240 7.28 -11.26 7.65
C LEU A 240 6.56 -11.70 8.94
N THR A 241 7.26 -11.71 10.07
CA THR A 241 6.71 -12.20 11.35
C THR A 241 6.06 -11.12 12.20
N ASN A 242 6.37 -9.85 11.97
CA ASN A 242 5.76 -8.73 12.66
C ASN A 242 5.23 -7.68 11.68
N VAL A 243 4.06 -7.95 11.18
CA VAL A 243 3.34 -7.03 10.33
C VAL A 243 2.61 -6.01 11.20
N LYS A 244 3.20 -4.84 11.40
CA LYS A 244 2.46 -3.69 11.94
C LYS A 244 1.65 -3.08 10.81
N THR A 245 0.33 -3.23 10.88
CA THR A 245 -0.55 -2.53 9.95
C THR A 245 -0.69 -1.09 10.40
N GLN A 246 -0.10 -0.15 9.68
CA GLN A 246 -0.30 1.28 9.92
C GLN A 246 -1.26 1.82 8.86
N THR A 247 -2.28 2.54 9.32
CA THR A 247 -3.15 3.32 8.44
C THR A 247 -2.57 4.73 8.37
N PRO A 248 -2.26 5.27 7.18
CA PRO A 248 -1.80 6.64 7.05
C PRO A 248 -2.80 7.60 7.69
N THR A 249 -2.32 8.41 8.62
CA THR A 249 -3.14 9.32 9.41
C THR A 249 -2.49 10.70 9.45
N ALA A 250 -3.33 11.73 9.37
CA ALA A 250 -2.96 13.12 9.63
C ALA A 250 -4.02 13.73 10.55
N SER A 251 -3.71 14.80 11.26
CA SER A 251 -4.65 15.39 12.23
C SER A 251 -4.95 16.85 11.89
N VAL A 252 -6.21 17.22 11.94
CA VAL A 252 -6.68 18.62 11.91
C VAL A 252 -6.76 19.11 13.34
N ARG A 253 -6.08 20.21 13.67
CA ARG A 253 -6.21 20.86 14.96
C ARG A 253 -7.54 21.58 15.05
N LEU A 254 -8.21 21.42 16.20
CA LEU A 254 -9.50 22.03 16.47
C LEU A 254 -9.41 22.90 17.74
N THR A 255 -10.35 23.83 17.85
CA THR A 255 -10.69 24.51 19.10
C THR A 255 -12.15 24.20 19.38
N VAL A 256 -12.44 23.53 20.48
CA VAL A 256 -13.81 23.21 20.87
C VAL A 256 -14.13 24.00 22.14
N GLU A 257 -15.06 24.94 22.00
CA GLU A 257 -15.58 25.74 23.12
C GLU A 257 -16.63 24.93 23.90
N PRO A 258 -16.84 25.24 25.18
CA PRO A 258 -17.91 24.63 25.94
C PRO A 258 -19.25 24.76 25.22
N GLY A 259 -20.01 23.68 25.23
CA GLY A 259 -21.37 23.68 24.73
C GLY A 259 -22.24 24.64 25.56
N THR A 260 -22.98 25.51 24.90
CA THR A 260 -23.97 26.33 25.61
C THR A 260 -25.11 25.43 26.03
N VAL A 261 -25.41 25.42 27.34
CA VAL A 261 -26.68 24.90 27.81
C VAL A 261 -27.75 25.83 27.29
N GLU A 262 -28.52 25.36 26.34
CA GLU A 262 -29.72 26.09 25.93
C GLU A 262 -30.75 25.94 27.04
N ASN A 263 -31.32 27.06 27.47
CA ASN A 263 -32.36 27.05 28.48
C ASN A 263 -33.48 28.00 28.08
N GLY A 264 -34.62 27.76 28.64
CA GLY A 264 -35.80 28.57 28.34
C GLY A 264 -36.93 28.37 29.36
N ARG A 265 -38.02 29.07 29.15
CA ARG A 265 -39.19 28.97 29.98
C ARG A 265 -40.44 28.83 29.12
N ILE A 266 -41.30 27.92 29.51
CA ILE A 266 -42.62 27.73 28.90
C ILE A 266 -43.64 27.79 30.03
N GLY A 267 -44.35 28.94 30.15
CA GLY A 267 -45.26 29.17 31.28
C GLY A 267 -44.50 29.18 32.62
N MET A 268 -44.86 28.30 33.54
CA MET A 268 -44.19 28.13 34.86
C MET A 268 -43.07 27.07 34.81
N LEU A 269 -42.87 26.41 33.68
CA LEU A 269 -41.83 25.40 33.55
C LEU A 269 -40.56 26.05 32.99
N THR A 270 -39.43 25.66 33.56
CA THR A 270 -38.10 25.96 33.03
C THR A 270 -37.52 24.69 32.40
N TRP A 271 -36.82 24.84 31.32
CA TRP A 271 -36.11 23.73 30.68
C TRP A 271 -34.63 24.10 30.52
N ALA A 272 -33.80 23.09 30.60
CA ALA A 272 -32.39 23.18 30.27
C ALA A 272 -31.99 21.94 29.48
N TYR A 273 -31.33 22.13 28.34
CA TYR A 273 -30.81 21.06 27.49
C TYR A 273 -29.28 21.12 27.53
N ASP A 274 -28.70 20.05 28.02
CA ASP A 274 -27.24 19.87 28.05
C ASP A 274 -26.84 19.14 26.73
N ILE A 275 -26.25 19.90 25.82
CA ILE A 275 -25.84 19.41 24.51
C ILE A 275 -24.75 18.32 24.67
N LYS A 276 -23.90 18.42 25.69
CA LYS A 276 -22.82 17.46 25.95
C LYS A 276 -23.35 16.07 26.33
N THR A 277 -24.36 16.02 27.16
CA THR A 277 -24.94 14.77 27.64
C THR A 277 -26.20 14.34 26.89
N GLY A 278 -26.74 15.20 26.04
CA GLY A 278 -28.03 14.99 25.38
C GLY A 278 -29.20 15.01 26.36
N SER A 279 -28.99 15.54 27.59
CA SER A 279 -29.99 15.49 28.63
C SER A 279 -30.88 16.73 28.62
N LEU A 280 -32.18 16.52 28.57
CA LEU A 280 -33.18 17.55 28.73
C LEU A 280 -33.71 17.51 30.17
N THR A 281 -33.50 18.57 30.92
CA THR A 281 -34.07 18.74 32.26
C THR A 281 -35.22 19.73 32.22
N ILE A 282 -36.39 19.34 32.71
CA ILE A 282 -37.57 20.20 32.82
C ILE A 282 -37.92 20.29 34.32
N SER A 283 -38.02 21.52 34.80
CA SER A 283 -38.27 21.82 36.22
C SER A 283 -39.44 22.79 36.36
N GLY A 284 -40.30 22.59 37.34
CA GLY A 284 -41.45 23.45 37.63
C GLY A 284 -42.55 22.67 38.33
N GLU A 285 -43.64 23.37 38.63
CA GLU A 285 -44.82 22.76 39.23
C GLU A 285 -45.78 22.28 38.14
N PHE A 286 -46.22 21.05 38.25
CA PHE A 286 -47.24 20.44 37.37
C PHE A 286 -48.52 20.32 38.13
N GLU A 287 -49.62 20.82 37.52
CA GLU A 287 -50.96 20.58 38.06
C GLU A 287 -51.37 19.11 37.79
N ASN A 288 -52.14 18.58 38.72
CA ASN A 288 -52.56 17.17 38.66
C ASN A 288 -53.38 16.91 37.39
N GLY A 289 -52.88 15.99 36.53
CA GLY A 289 -53.50 15.61 35.26
C GLY A 289 -52.95 16.34 34.02
N GLN A 290 -51.98 17.24 34.15
CA GLN A 290 -51.25 17.81 33.04
C GLN A 290 -50.33 16.78 32.37
N LYS A 291 -50.23 16.78 31.05
CA LYS A 291 -49.31 15.97 30.27
C LYS A 291 -48.29 16.87 29.62
N LEU A 292 -47.02 16.51 29.75
CA LEU A 292 -45.93 17.13 29.02
C LEU A 292 -45.65 16.30 27.77
N ALA A 293 -45.67 16.94 26.59
CA ALA A 293 -45.19 16.36 25.36
C ALA A 293 -43.89 17.06 24.94
N VAL A 294 -42.85 16.31 24.76
CA VAL A 294 -41.55 16.81 24.29
C VAL A 294 -41.38 16.29 22.87
N ALA A 295 -41.16 17.18 21.91
CA ALA A 295 -40.79 16.81 20.55
C ALA A 295 -39.41 17.41 20.24
N TYR A 296 -38.53 16.60 19.68
CA TYR A 296 -37.28 17.09 19.18
C TYR A 296 -37.24 17.04 17.66
N TYR A 297 -36.59 18.03 17.06
CA TYR A 297 -36.44 18.14 15.61
C TYR A 297 -34.94 18.13 15.29
N ASP A 298 -34.57 17.37 14.25
CA ASP A 298 -33.21 17.40 13.73
C ASP A 298 -32.92 18.73 13.01
N GLN A 299 -31.68 18.94 12.62
CA GLN A 299 -31.24 20.15 11.91
C GLN A 299 -31.96 20.40 10.57
N ASN A 300 -32.66 19.39 10.03
CA ASN A 300 -33.46 19.45 8.82
C ASN A 300 -34.94 19.68 9.13
N GLY A 301 -35.33 19.94 10.37
CA GLY A 301 -36.69 20.16 10.83
C GLY A 301 -37.55 18.88 10.83
N ARG A 302 -36.94 17.68 10.86
CA ARG A 302 -37.66 16.42 10.98
C ARG A 302 -37.82 16.05 12.43
N MET A 303 -39.03 15.72 12.85
CA MET A 303 -39.31 15.28 14.18
C MET A 303 -38.71 13.88 14.41
N GLY A 304 -37.83 13.77 15.42
CA GLY A 304 -37.33 12.49 15.89
C GLY A 304 -38.42 11.69 16.63
N GLN A 305 -38.25 10.39 16.76
CA GLN A 305 -39.13 9.58 17.61
C GLN A 305 -38.90 9.92 19.07
N VAL A 306 -39.95 10.25 19.81
CA VAL A 306 -39.97 10.49 21.26
C VAL A 306 -40.22 9.19 22.00
#